data_0ff87f9ba2e10f9b300ba212e30a77d2
#
_entry.id   0ff87f9ba2e10f9b300ba212e30a77d2
#
_cell.length_a   1.000
_cell.length_b   1.000
_cell.length_c   1.000
_cell.angle_alpha   90.00
_cell.angle_beta   90.00
_cell.angle_gamma   90.00
#
_symmetry.space_group_name_H-M   'P 1'
#
loop_
_entity.id
_entity.type
_entity.pdbx_description
1 polymer ?
#
loop_
_entity_poly.entity_id
_entity_poly.type
_entity_poly.pdbx_seq_one_letter_code
_entity_poly.pdbx_strand_id
1 'polypeptide(L)'
;SEESQPMYVNSPFGICLAHNGNLTNDRDLSKLLYESEQRHINTSSDSEVLLNIFAHELASRGNVETADAIFDTVAAVTEQAVGAYAVVAMIIGKGIVGFRDPHGIRPLCYGKRETTSGKTEFMITSESVALDVLGFEFIADVLPGQAVYISHDGELHVRQCVPRKSYNPCVFEFVYFARRDSVIDGISVHKARLRMGEKLADKILRLYPDHDIDVIMPIPDTSCTAALPMAHRLDVKYREGLVKNPYIGRTFIMPRQDERAHSVRRKFNTVQLEFQNMNILLVDDSIVRGTTTKQIVQLAREAGARNVYLASAAPPVRYPNVYGIDMPAASEFVAHGQTEEGIARYLGVDWLVYQDLEDLRECALGINDDVSELDCSVFDGRYVTGDVDQAYLDMIERARNDRAKANVSAGRGIQQLEANNA
;
A
#
# COMPACT_ATOMS: atom_id res chain seq x y z
N SER A 1 6.91 12.18 -15.92
CA SER A 1 6.19 11.11 -16.61
C SER A 1 4.79 11.59 -16.95
N GLU A 2 4.18 11.07 -18.00
CA GLU A 2 2.83 11.46 -18.45
C GLU A 2 1.74 11.06 -17.44
N GLU A 3 2.03 10.13 -16.54
CA GLU A 3 1.14 9.62 -15.49
C GLU A 3 1.39 10.25 -14.11
N SER A 4 2.13 11.36 -14.03
CA SER A 4 2.40 12.01 -12.75
C SER A 4 1.18 12.75 -12.23
N GLN A 5 0.83 12.51 -10.97
CA GLN A 5 -0.23 13.22 -10.27
C GLN A 5 0.29 14.50 -9.59
N PRO A 6 -0.54 15.55 -9.41
CA PRO A 6 -1.97 15.57 -9.76
C PRO A 6 -2.22 15.67 -11.27
N MET A 7 -3.29 15.01 -11.74
CA MET A 7 -3.80 15.17 -13.08
C MET A 7 -4.61 16.48 -13.19
N TYR A 8 -4.70 17.07 -14.38
CA TYR A 8 -5.38 18.35 -14.59
C TYR A 8 -6.34 18.32 -15.78
N VAL A 9 -7.49 18.93 -15.62
CA VAL A 9 -8.44 19.24 -16.70
C VAL A 9 -8.89 20.69 -16.58
N ASN A 10 -9.03 21.40 -17.72
CA ASN A 10 -9.36 22.82 -17.73
C ASN A 10 -10.86 23.13 -17.67
N SER A 11 -11.73 22.15 -17.88
CA SER A 11 -13.19 22.32 -17.93
C SER A 11 -13.91 21.26 -17.11
N PRO A 12 -14.94 21.65 -16.30
CA PRO A 12 -15.32 23.01 -15.92
C PRO A 12 -14.37 23.57 -14.83
N PHE A 13 -14.20 24.86 -14.73
CA PHE A 13 -13.48 25.63 -13.69
C PHE A 13 -11.96 25.37 -13.57
N GLY A 14 -11.38 24.38 -14.23
CA GLY A 14 -10.05 23.86 -13.94
C GLY A 14 -10.05 22.99 -12.68
N ILE A 15 -9.67 21.73 -12.83
CA ILE A 15 -9.67 20.74 -11.74
C ILE A 15 -8.32 20.04 -11.71
N CYS A 16 -7.67 20.04 -10.54
CA CYS A 16 -6.51 19.17 -10.25
C CYS A 16 -6.97 18.05 -9.35
N LEU A 17 -6.64 16.78 -9.69
CA LEU A 17 -7.02 15.62 -8.92
C LEU A 17 -5.82 14.72 -8.66
N ALA A 18 -5.68 14.29 -7.41
CA ALA A 18 -4.76 13.24 -7.00
C ALA A 18 -5.57 12.08 -6.39
N HIS A 19 -5.17 10.85 -6.70
CA HIS A 19 -5.86 9.64 -6.34
C HIS A 19 -4.86 8.60 -5.81
N ASN A 20 -5.16 8.01 -4.67
CA ASN A 20 -4.48 6.84 -4.14
C ASN A 20 -5.46 5.66 -4.20
N GLY A 21 -5.13 4.65 -5.00
CA GLY A 21 -5.99 3.51 -5.22
C GLY A 21 -5.88 2.97 -6.64
N ASN A 22 -6.92 2.28 -7.09
CA ASN A 22 -7.07 1.83 -8.47
C ASN A 22 -8.53 1.49 -8.76
N LEU A 23 -9.02 1.90 -9.93
CA LEU A 23 -10.33 1.52 -10.43
C LEU A 23 -10.26 0.16 -11.11
N THR A 24 -11.20 -0.73 -10.78
CA THR A 24 -11.32 -2.04 -11.42
C THR A 24 -12.07 -1.98 -12.74
N ASN A 25 -12.88 -0.94 -12.96
CA ASN A 25 -13.68 -0.71 -14.16
C ASN A 25 -13.20 0.47 -15.03
N ASP A 26 -11.94 0.88 -14.92
CA ASP A 26 -11.34 2.01 -15.64
C ASP A 26 -11.54 1.96 -17.16
N ARG A 27 -11.49 0.75 -17.75
CA ARG A 27 -11.65 0.53 -19.19
C ARG A 27 -13.07 0.80 -19.65
N ASP A 28 -14.07 0.33 -18.91
CA ASP A 28 -15.48 0.54 -19.23
C ASP A 28 -15.85 2.01 -19.11
N LEU A 29 -15.30 2.67 -18.08
CA LEU A 29 -15.47 4.09 -17.87
C LEU A 29 -14.78 4.94 -18.95
N SER A 30 -13.58 4.55 -19.39
CA SER A 30 -12.88 5.19 -20.51
C SER A 30 -13.68 5.11 -21.80
N LYS A 31 -14.29 3.94 -22.05
CA LYS A 31 -15.17 3.73 -23.21
C LYS A 31 -16.42 4.59 -23.13
N LEU A 32 -17.07 4.65 -21.97
CA LEU A 32 -18.22 5.50 -21.71
C LEU A 32 -17.89 6.96 -21.99
N LEU A 33 -16.77 7.49 -21.44
CA LEU A 33 -16.32 8.86 -21.65
C LEU A 33 -16.08 9.18 -23.15
N TYR A 34 -15.50 8.24 -23.90
CA TYR A 34 -15.27 8.41 -25.32
C TYR A 34 -16.57 8.40 -26.15
N GLU A 35 -17.44 7.41 -25.93
CA GLU A 35 -18.65 7.20 -26.73
C GLU A 35 -19.76 8.20 -26.42
N SER A 36 -19.99 8.53 -25.15
CA SER A 36 -21.09 9.37 -24.70
C SER A 36 -20.71 10.84 -24.59
N GLU A 37 -19.48 11.12 -24.14
CA GLU A 37 -19.06 12.46 -23.73
C GLU A 37 -18.03 13.07 -24.70
N GLN A 38 -17.57 12.29 -25.68
CA GLN A 38 -16.53 12.68 -26.65
C GLN A 38 -15.24 13.20 -25.95
N ARG A 39 -14.98 12.71 -24.72
CA ARG A 39 -13.77 13.02 -23.96
C ARG A 39 -12.69 12.01 -24.28
N HIS A 40 -11.52 12.51 -24.61
CA HIS A 40 -10.34 11.69 -24.93
C HIS A 40 -9.45 11.58 -23.69
N ILE A 41 -9.05 10.35 -23.37
CA ILE A 41 -8.08 10.05 -22.30
C ILE A 41 -6.70 9.97 -22.94
N ASN A 42 -5.74 10.71 -22.41
CA ASN A 42 -4.40 10.84 -22.99
C ASN A 42 -3.41 9.81 -22.43
N THR A 43 -3.67 9.31 -21.23
CA THR A 43 -2.77 8.37 -20.53
C THR A 43 -3.46 7.03 -20.29
N SER A 44 -2.74 6.06 -19.76
CA SER A 44 -3.32 4.79 -19.30
C SER A 44 -3.65 4.80 -17.80
N SER A 45 -3.64 5.98 -17.17
CA SER A 45 -3.92 6.12 -15.74
C SER A 45 -5.42 6.18 -15.46
N ASP A 46 -5.89 5.34 -14.56
CA ASP A 46 -7.24 5.38 -14.01
C ASP A 46 -7.56 6.72 -13.32
N SER A 47 -6.53 7.42 -12.82
CA SER A 47 -6.67 8.76 -12.22
C SER A 47 -7.15 9.79 -13.23
N GLU A 48 -6.72 9.70 -14.51
CA GLU A 48 -7.23 10.56 -15.58
C GLU A 48 -8.67 10.24 -15.92
N VAL A 49 -9.03 8.95 -15.91
CA VAL A 49 -10.42 8.51 -16.09
C VAL A 49 -11.31 9.07 -14.98
N LEU A 50 -10.90 8.90 -13.73
CA LEU A 50 -11.65 9.39 -12.57
C LEU A 50 -11.80 10.92 -12.58
N LEU A 51 -10.73 11.65 -12.96
CA LEU A 51 -10.77 13.11 -13.13
C LEU A 51 -11.80 13.53 -14.20
N ASN A 52 -11.84 12.84 -15.34
CA ASN A 52 -12.74 13.18 -16.42
C ASN A 52 -14.20 12.88 -16.09
N ILE A 53 -14.48 11.80 -15.35
CA ILE A 53 -15.84 11.53 -14.83
C ILE A 53 -16.24 12.61 -13.84
N PHE A 54 -15.35 12.94 -12.88
CA PHE A 54 -15.62 13.99 -11.92
C PHE A 54 -15.91 15.33 -12.60
N ALA A 55 -15.13 15.70 -13.62
CA ALA A 55 -15.32 16.92 -14.40
C ALA A 55 -16.64 16.91 -15.19
N HIS A 56 -17.03 15.76 -15.75
CA HIS A 56 -18.31 15.60 -16.46
C HIS A 56 -19.49 15.76 -15.51
N GLU A 57 -19.48 15.04 -14.40
CA GLU A 57 -20.53 15.11 -13.39
C GLU A 57 -20.65 16.52 -12.78
N LEU A 58 -19.54 17.17 -12.54
CA LEU A 58 -19.54 18.56 -12.08
C LEU A 58 -20.14 19.52 -13.09
N ALA A 59 -19.83 19.37 -14.38
CA ALA A 59 -20.39 20.18 -15.46
C ALA A 59 -21.90 19.99 -15.60
N SER A 60 -22.41 18.77 -15.39
CA SER A 60 -23.84 18.45 -15.49
C SER A 60 -24.70 19.14 -14.43
N ARG A 61 -24.09 19.56 -13.30
CA ARG A 61 -24.80 20.27 -12.21
C ARG A 61 -25.11 21.72 -12.54
N GLY A 62 -24.49 22.28 -13.57
CA GLY A 62 -24.71 23.66 -14.02
C GLY A 62 -24.16 24.71 -13.05
N ASN A 63 -24.89 25.06 -12.00
CA ASN A 63 -24.43 26.01 -10.98
C ASN A 63 -23.73 25.27 -9.82
N VAL A 64 -22.45 25.49 -9.66
CA VAL A 64 -21.61 24.88 -8.61
C VAL A 64 -21.26 25.92 -7.54
N GLU A 65 -22.29 26.55 -6.97
CA GLU A 65 -22.12 27.59 -5.93
C GLU A 65 -22.32 27.03 -4.50
N THR A 66 -22.81 25.81 -4.35
CA THR A 66 -23.12 25.20 -3.06
C THR A 66 -22.31 23.96 -2.79
N ALA A 67 -22.08 23.66 -1.50
CA ALA A 67 -21.46 22.40 -1.06
C ALA A 67 -22.27 21.17 -1.55
N ASP A 68 -23.59 21.30 -1.61
CA ASP A 68 -24.47 20.22 -2.10
C ASP A 68 -24.17 19.81 -3.53
N ALA A 69 -23.91 20.76 -4.43
CA ALA A 69 -23.56 20.48 -5.82
C ALA A 69 -22.24 19.67 -5.92
N ILE A 70 -21.26 19.97 -5.05
CA ILE A 70 -20.00 19.19 -4.98
C ILE A 70 -20.27 17.77 -4.46
N PHE A 71 -21.05 17.64 -3.40
CA PHE A 71 -21.38 16.31 -2.84
C PHE A 71 -22.22 15.46 -3.76
N ASP A 72 -23.16 16.06 -4.50
CA ASP A 72 -23.95 15.35 -5.51
C ASP A 72 -23.09 14.91 -6.71
N THR A 73 -22.03 15.68 -7.03
CA THR A 73 -21.01 15.26 -8.00
C THR A 73 -20.27 14.03 -7.49
N VAL A 74 -19.79 14.05 -6.24
CA VAL A 74 -19.10 12.89 -5.63
C VAL A 74 -20.02 11.66 -5.61
N ALA A 75 -21.29 11.82 -5.27
CA ALA A 75 -22.27 10.73 -5.28
C ALA A 75 -22.36 10.07 -6.66
N ALA A 76 -22.53 10.88 -7.73
CA ALA A 76 -22.64 10.39 -9.10
C ALA A 76 -21.35 9.71 -9.59
N VAL A 77 -20.17 10.25 -9.23
CA VAL A 77 -18.88 9.61 -9.51
C VAL A 77 -18.79 8.25 -8.82
N THR A 78 -19.17 8.18 -7.55
CA THR A 78 -19.07 6.94 -6.74
C THR A 78 -20.04 5.86 -7.19
N GLU A 79 -21.18 6.23 -7.78
CA GLU A 79 -22.12 5.29 -8.38
C GLU A 79 -21.55 4.61 -9.64
N GLN A 80 -20.66 5.28 -10.36
CA GLN A 80 -20.03 4.78 -11.58
C GLN A 80 -18.70 4.09 -11.34
N ALA A 81 -17.86 4.65 -10.46
CA ALA A 81 -16.51 4.17 -10.19
C ALA A 81 -16.53 2.93 -9.29
N VAL A 82 -15.93 1.84 -9.73
CA VAL A 82 -15.73 0.63 -8.95
C VAL A 82 -14.24 0.45 -8.71
N GLY A 83 -13.86 0.09 -7.47
CA GLY A 83 -12.49 -0.07 -7.07
C GLY A 83 -12.22 0.52 -5.69
N ALA A 84 -10.96 0.77 -5.41
CA ALA A 84 -10.52 1.45 -4.20
C ALA A 84 -9.96 2.84 -4.56
N TYR A 85 -10.42 3.86 -3.86
CA TYR A 85 -9.92 5.21 -4.08
C TYR A 85 -10.05 6.11 -2.85
N ALA A 86 -8.97 6.82 -2.59
CA ALA A 86 -8.93 8.01 -1.75
C ALA A 86 -8.50 9.19 -2.63
N VAL A 87 -9.38 10.13 -2.82
CA VAL A 87 -9.24 11.22 -3.79
C VAL A 87 -9.14 12.56 -3.08
N VAL A 88 -8.24 13.41 -3.57
CA VAL A 88 -8.23 14.84 -3.25
C VAL A 88 -8.27 15.62 -4.56
N ALA A 89 -9.27 16.47 -4.72
CA ALA A 89 -9.42 17.32 -5.89
C ALA A 89 -9.53 18.79 -5.49
N MET A 90 -8.79 19.65 -6.20
CA MET A 90 -8.89 21.09 -6.10
C MET A 90 -9.67 21.62 -7.31
N ILE A 91 -10.72 22.39 -7.04
CA ILE A 91 -11.55 23.04 -8.06
C ILE A 91 -11.27 24.54 -7.99
N ILE A 92 -10.69 25.11 -9.05
CA ILE A 92 -10.25 26.50 -9.08
C ILE A 92 -11.42 27.45 -8.79
N GLY A 93 -11.24 28.32 -7.79
CA GLY A 93 -12.24 29.29 -7.36
C GLY A 93 -13.42 28.73 -6.57
N LYS A 94 -13.42 27.39 -6.27
CA LYS A 94 -14.47 26.75 -5.48
C LYS A 94 -13.93 26.18 -4.16
N GLY A 95 -12.83 25.42 -4.18
CA GLY A 95 -12.24 24.85 -2.99
C GLY A 95 -11.58 23.50 -3.23
N ILE A 96 -11.48 22.72 -2.14
CA ILE A 96 -10.86 21.39 -2.16
C ILE A 96 -11.87 20.37 -1.66
N VAL A 97 -12.00 19.25 -2.35
CA VAL A 97 -12.83 18.11 -1.93
C VAL A 97 -11.97 16.88 -1.76
N GLY A 98 -12.19 16.15 -0.67
CA GLY A 98 -11.66 14.81 -0.45
C GLY A 98 -12.80 13.81 -0.34
N PHE A 99 -12.68 12.65 -0.97
CA PHE A 99 -13.68 11.60 -0.88
C PHE A 99 -13.07 10.21 -0.96
N ARG A 100 -13.79 9.24 -0.43
CA ARG A 100 -13.31 7.88 -0.23
C ARG A 100 -14.28 6.87 -0.82
N ASP A 101 -13.76 5.76 -1.33
CA ASP A 101 -14.54 4.65 -1.87
C ASP A 101 -15.58 4.10 -0.86
N PRO A 102 -16.69 3.48 -1.31
CA PRO A 102 -17.77 3.04 -0.44
C PRO A 102 -17.44 1.81 0.42
N HIS A 103 -16.26 1.22 0.25
CA HIS A 103 -15.72 0.12 1.07
C HIS A 103 -14.64 0.60 2.06
N GLY A 104 -14.11 1.82 1.87
CA GLY A 104 -13.07 2.39 2.72
C GLY A 104 -11.74 1.64 2.64
N ILE A 105 -11.38 1.15 1.45
CA ILE A 105 -10.15 0.35 1.25
C ILE A 105 -8.91 1.21 1.42
N ARG A 106 -8.88 2.40 0.76
CA ARG A 106 -7.73 3.32 0.89
C ARG A 106 -7.99 4.37 1.95
N PRO A 107 -6.97 4.71 2.78
CA PRO A 107 -7.16 5.65 3.88
C PRO A 107 -7.25 7.10 3.41
N LEU A 108 -8.06 7.90 4.12
CA LEU A 108 -8.15 9.33 3.99
C LEU A 108 -8.62 9.94 5.31
N CYS A 109 -7.96 11.01 5.77
CA CYS A 109 -8.34 11.74 6.98
C CYS A 109 -8.18 13.25 6.77
N TYR A 110 -8.67 14.04 7.71
CA TYR A 110 -8.56 15.49 7.66
C TYR A 110 -8.36 16.10 9.05
N GLY A 111 -7.76 17.29 9.04
CA GLY A 111 -7.44 18.02 10.24
C GLY A 111 -7.54 19.52 10.05
N LYS A 112 -7.38 20.25 11.14
CA LYS A 112 -7.41 21.73 11.19
C LYS A 112 -6.24 22.28 11.98
N ARG A 113 -5.90 23.53 11.73
CA ARG A 113 -5.04 24.33 12.60
C ARG A 113 -5.47 25.80 12.60
N GLU A 114 -5.18 26.48 13.70
CA GLU A 114 -5.36 27.93 13.77
C GLU A 114 -4.06 28.63 13.34
N THR A 115 -4.21 29.62 12.46
CA THR A 115 -3.09 30.48 12.07
C THR A 115 -2.82 31.55 13.12
N THR A 116 -1.65 32.16 13.06
CA THR A 116 -1.31 33.32 13.92
C THR A 116 -2.25 34.53 13.75
N SER A 117 -2.95 34.59 12.63
CA SER A 117 -3.97 35.62 12.34
C SER A 117 -5.38 35.26 12.82
N GLY A 118 -5.55 34.11 13.49
CA GLY A 118 -6.85 33.64 13.98
C GLY A 118 -7.76 33.05 12.89
N LYS A 119 -7.20 32.66 11.74
CA LYS A 119 -7.95 31.93 10.71
C LYS A 119 -7.75 30.42 10.87
N THR A 120 -8.79 29.65 10.65
CA THR A 120 -8.71 28.20 10.60
C THR A 120 -8.26 27.75 9.21
N GLU A 121 -7.26 26.87 9.16
CA GLU A 121 -6.83 26.16 7.94
C GLU A 121 -7.18 24.68 8.09
N PHE A 122 -7.48 24.03 6.97
CA PHE A 122 -7.80 22.60 6.91
C PHE A 122 -6.82 21.88 5.99
N MET A 123 -6.59 20.60 6.28
CA MET A 123 -5.75 19.71 5.47
C MET A 123 -6.45 18.35 5.31
N ILE A 124 -6.39 17.79 4.10
CA ILE A 124 -6.84 16.44 3.78
C ILE A 124 -5.60 15.62 3.41
N THR A 125 -5.46 14.42 3.95
CA THR A 125 -4.28 13.58 3.76
C THR A 125 -4.61 12.09 3.90
N SER A 126 -3.74 11.21 3.40
CA SER A 126 -3.92 9.76 3.54
C SER A 126 -3.57 9.24 4.92
N GLU A 127 -2.64 9.89 5.65
CA GLU A 127 -2.15 9.42 6.95
C GLU A 127 -2.17 10.54 7.99
N SER A 128 -2.59 10.22 9.22
CA SER A 128 -2.65 11.18 10.35
C SER A 128 -1.30 11.82 10.66
N VAL A 129 -0.20 11.10 10.48
CA VAL A 129 1.15 11.61 10.73
C VAL A 129 1.49 12.85 9.89
N ALA A 130 0.90 13.02 8.71
CA ALA A 130 1.11 14.22 7.90
C ALA A 130 0.49 15.46 8.55
N LEU A 131 -0.64 15.29 9.26
CA LEU A 131 -1.26 16.35 10.06
C LEU A 131 -0.33 16.74 11.22
N ASP A 132 0.18 15.76 11.96
CA ASP A 132 1.08 15.98 13.11
C ASP A 132 2.33 16.76 12.71
N VAL A 133 3.00 16.33 11.63
CA VAL A 133 4.25 16.96 11.12
C VAL A 133 4.04 18.42 10.73
N LEU A 134 2.85 18.77 10.22
CA LEU A 134 2.51 20.12 9.78
C LEU A 134 1.75 20.94 10.82
N GLY A 135 1.56 20.38 12.04
CA GLY A 135 0.92 21.07 13.17
C GLY A 135 -0.59 21.23 13.00
N PHE A 136 -1.25 20.29 12.32
CA PHE A 136 -2.70 20.20 12.26
C PHE A 136 -3.23 19.25 13.33
N GLU A 137 -4.31 19.65 14.00
CA GLU A 137 -5.09 18.79 14.87
C GLU A 137 -5.93 17.84 14.03
N PHE A 138 -5.87 16.53 14.31
CA PHE A 138 -6.72 15.53 13.67
C PHE A 138 -8.19 15.76 14.03
N ILE A 139 -9.06 15.79 13.01
CA ILE A 139 -10.52 15.88 13.21
C ILE A 139 -11.15 14.51 13.13
N ALA A 140 -11.01 13.84 11.97
CA ALA A 140 -11.60 12.53 11.74
C ALA A 140 -11.00 11.83 10.49
N ASP A 141 -11.20 10.52 10.43
CA ASP A 141 -11.09 9.76 9.18
C ASP A 141 -12.30 10.06 8.27
N VAL A 142 -12.08 10.08 6.96
CA VAL A 142 -13.17 10.14 5.99
C VAL A 142 -13.78 8.73 5.89
N LEU A 143 -15.06 8.58 6.23
CA LEU A 143 -15.72 7.30 6.26
C LEU A 143 -15.97 6.74 4.83
N PRO A 144 -16.19 5.42 4.67
CA PRO A 144 -16.53 4.83 3.37
C PRO A 144 -17.74 5.51 2.72
N GLY A 145 -17.58 6.00 1.49
CA GLY A 145 -18.62 6.73 0.76
C GLY A 145 -18.90 8.16 1.22
N GLN A 146 -18.06 8.68 2.13
CA GLN A 146 -18.13 10.05 2.64
C GLN A 146 -17.24 10.99 1.83
N ALA A 147 -17.61 12.29 1.81
CA ALA A 147 -16.79 13.36 1.29
C ALA A 147 -16.65 14.50 2.30
N VAL A 148 -15.51 15.18 2.20
CA VAL A 148 -15.16 16.39 2.94
C VAL A 148 -14.88 17.49 1.92
N TYR A 149 -15.53 18.62 2.04
CA TYR A 149 -15.34 19.79 1.17
C TYR A 149 -14.95 21.00 1.98
N ILE A 150 -13.86 21.64 1.58
CA ILE A 150 -13.37 22.90 2.13
C ILE A 150 -13.62 23.96 1.07
N SER A 151 -14.56 24.88 1.32
CA SER A 151 -14.92 25.93 0.39
C SER A 151 -13.78 26.93 0.18
N HIS A 152 -13.87 27.75 -0.88
CA HIS A 152 -12.92 28.84 -1.11
C HIS A 152 -12.85 29.82 0.07
N ASP A 153 -13.96 30.01 0.77
CA ASP A 153 -14.05 30.90 1.93
C ASP A 153 -13.53 30.25 3.24
N GLY A 154 -13.08 28.98 3.16
CA GLY A 154 -12.49 28.25 4.27
C GLY A 154 -13.53 27.59 5.20
N GLU A 155 -14.74 27.34 4.72
CA GLU A 155 -15.76 26.58 5.46
C GLU A 155 -15.62 25.09 5.22
N LEU A 156 -15.70 24.31 6.30
CA LEU A 156 -15.64 22.85 6.26
C LEU A 156 -17.05 22.26 6.19
N HIS A 157 -17.29 21.45 5.19
CA HIS A 157 -18.51 20.68 5.00
C HIS A 157 -18.21 19.20 4.92
N VAL A 158 -19.04 18.35 5.53
CA VAL A 158 -18.87 16.88 5.52
C VAL A 158 -20.23 16.23 5.23
N ARG A 159 -20.26 15.28 4.27
CA ARG A 159 -21.50 14.58 3.91
C ARG A 159 -21.24 13.11 3.54
N GLN A 160 -22.13 12.22 3.99
CA GLN A 160 -22.22 10.87 3.46
C GLN A 160 -22.86 10.96 2.07
N CYS A 161 -22.08 10.82 0.99
CA CYS A 161 -22.54 10.99 -0.39
C CYS A 161 -23.29 9.77 -0.91
N VAL A 162 -22.81 8.57 -0.56
CA VAL A 162 -23.45 7.29 -0.88
C VAL A 162 -23.49 6.40 0.36
N PRO A 163 -24.43 5.44 0.45
CA PRO A 163 -24.43 4.47 1.54
C PRO A 163 -23.11 3.70 1.60
N ARG A 164 -22.59 3.50 2.81
CA ARG A 164 -21.43 2.64 3.06
C ARG A 164 -21.81 1.20 2.65
N LYS A 165 -21.04 0.60 1.73
CA LYS A 165 -21.23 -0.81 1.32
C LYS A 165 -20.59 -1.76 2.34
N SER A 166 -19.38 -1.42 2.78
CA SER A 166 -18.67 -2.15 3.83
C SER A 166 -17.62 -1.24 4.50
N TYR A 167 -16.85 -1.73 5.46
CA TYR A 167 -15.70 -1.02 6.00
C TYR A 167 -14.51 -1.98 6.08
N ASN A 168 -13.74 -2.02 5.00
CA ASN A 168 -12.66 -2.97 4.79
C ASN A 168 -11.35 -2.27 4.47
N PRO A 169 -10.70 -1.61 5.46
CA PRO A 169 -9.38 -1.01 5.23
C PRO A 169 -8.37 -2.05 4.74
N CYS A 170 -7.49 -1.62 3.85
CA CYS A 170 -6.44 -2.48 3.32
C CYS A 170 -5.49 -2.93 4.44
N VAL A 171 -5.39 -4.24 4.67
CA VAL A 171 -4.52 -4.81 5.71
C VAL A 171 -3.04 -4.49 5.48
N PHE A 172 -2.62 -4.31 4.23
CA PHE A 172 -1.24 -4.00 3.88
C PHE A 172 -0.77 -2.62 4.37
N GLU A 173 -1.69 -1.70 4.64
CA GLU A 173 -1.37 -0.45 5.33
C GLU A 173 -0.78 -0.74 6.73
N PHE A 174 -1.39 -1.65 7.47
CA PHE A 174 -0.92 -2.04 8.80
C PHE A 174 0.34 -2.91 8.74
N VAL A 175 0.47 -3.77 7.73
CA VAL A 175 1.64 -4.64 7.57
C VAL A 175 2.87 -3.82 7.17
N TYR A 176 2.76 -2.96 6.14
CA TYR A 176 3.94 -2.40 5.48
C TYR A 176 3.85 -0.91 5.13
N PHE A 177 2.77 -0.43 4.46
CA PHE A 177 2.79 0.88 3.78
C PHE A 177 2.74 2.06 4.72
N ALA A 178 1.82 2.04 5.71
CA ALA A 178 1.64 3.15 6.61
C ALA A 178 2.86 3.35 7.52
N ARG A 179 3.13 4.58 7.85
CA ARG A 179 4.11 4.89 8.88
C ARG A 179 3.63 4.34 10.23
N ARG A 180 4.57 3.83 11.02
CA ARG A 180 4.25 3.21 12.33
C ARG A 180 3.59 4.15 13.33
N ASP A 181 3.83 5.45 13.19
CA ASP A 181 3.28 6.53 14.01
C ASP A 181 1.90 7.02 13.53
N SER A 182 1.36 6.48 12.42
CA SER A 182 0.03 6.78 11.91
C SER A 182 -1.08 6.05 12.67
N VAL A 183 -2.25 6.69 12.71
CA VAL A 183 -3.54 6.08 13.06
C VAL A 183 -4.41 6.13 11.81
N ILE A 184 -4.96 4.99 11.40
CA ILE A 184 -5.81 4.82 10.23
C ILE A 184 -7.11 4.18 10.70
N ASP A 185 -8.25 4.82 10.40
CA ASP A 185 -9.57 4.32 10.79
C ASP A 185 -9.68 4.03 12.31
N GLY A 186 -9.07 4.89 13.13
CA GLY A 186 -8.99 4.72 14.57
C GLY A 186 -8.04 3.61 15.04
N ILE A 187 -7.36 2.91 14.13
CA ILE A 187 -6.45 1.80 14.43
C ILE A 187 -5.00 2.29 14.41
N SER A 188 -4.30 2.16 15.53
CA SER A 188 -2.88 2.47 15.61
C SER A 188 -2.04 1.45 14.87
N VAL A 189 -1.32 1.88 13.82
CA VAL A 189 -0.38 1.03 13.05
C VAL A 189 0.69 0.43 13.96
N HIS A 190 1.20 1.22 14.90
CA HIS A 190 2.20 0.74 15.88
C HIS A 190 1.68 -0.42 16.72
N LYS A 191 0.46 -0.27 17.31
CA LYS A 191 -0.14 -1.32 18.13
C LYS A 191 -0.45 -2.58 17.31
N ALA A 192 -0.95 -2.42 16.08
CA ALA A 192 -1.20 -3.56 15.20
C ALA A 192 0.09 -4.36 14.94
N ARG A 193 1.21 -3.68 14.63
CA ARG A 193 2.51 -4.34 14.41
C ARG A 193 3.09 -5.00 15.65
N LEU A 194 2.91 -4.41 16.84
CA LEU A 194 3.29 -5.08 18.10
C LEU A 194 2.52 -6.40 18.28
N ARG A 195 1.20 -6.38 18.09
CA ARG A 195 0.35 -7.57 18.19
C ARG A 195 0.71 -8.64 17.13
N MET A 196 1.07 -8.22 15.90
CA MET A 196 1.57 -9.16 14.89
C MET A 196 2.79 -9.93 15.39
N GLY A 197 3.72 -9.25 16.05
CA GLY A 197 4.89 -9.89 16.66
C GLY A 197 4.53 -10.84 17.80
N GLU A 198 3.62 -10.46 18.69
CA GLU A 198 3.16 -11.29 19.79
C GLU A 198 2.50 -12.60 19.29
N LYS A 199 1.56 -12.47 18.35
CA LYS A 199 0.86 -13.61 17.72
C LYS A 199 1.82 -14.54 16.98
N LEU A 200 2.77 -13.99 16.24
CA LEU A 200 3.77 -14.76 15.51
C LEU A 200 4.71 -15.52 16.48
N ALA A 201 5.08 -14.92 17.61
CA ALA A 201 5.85 -15.58 18.64
C ALA A 201 5.08 -16.74 19.28
N ASP A 202 3.78 -16.56 19.57
CA ASP A 202 2.92 -17.64 20.10
C ASP A 202 2.81 -18.80 19.10
N LYS A 203 2.75 -18.52 17.80
CA LYS A 203 2.80 -19.55 16.76
C LYS A 203 4.13 -20.29 16.75
N ILE A 204 5.26 -19.59 16.88
CA ILE A 204 6.60 -20.21 16.94
C ILE A 204 6.71 -21.12 18.16
N LEU A 205 6.29 -20.66 19.36
CA LEU A 205 6.29 -21.49 20.57
C LEU A 205 5.43 -22.76 20.44
N ARG A 206 4.31 -22.67 19.70
CA ARG A 206 3.44 -23.83 19.44
C ARG A 206 4.09 -24.83 18.48
N LEU A 207 4.81 -24.34 17.45
CA LEU A 207 5.45 -25.19 16.44
C LEU A 207 6.82 -25.73 16.88
N TYR A 208 7.57 -24.93 17.61
CA TYR A 208 8.94 -25.17 18.04
C TYR A 208 9.11 -24.85 19.54
N PRO A 209 8.46 -25.62 20.45
CA PRO A 209 8.51 -25.34 21.89
C PRO A 209 9.94 -25.39 22.48
N ASP A 210 10.79 -26.24 21.92
CA ASP A 210 12.19 -26.41 22.31
C ASP A 210 13.15 -25.75 21.33
N HIS A 211 12.77 -24.57 20.79
CA HIS A 211 13.61 -23.82 19.83
C HIS A 211 14.97 -23.45 20.43
N ASP A 212 15.98 -23.43 19.58
CA ASP A 212 17.36 -23.08 19.93
C ASP A 212 17.78 -21.67 19.40
N ILE A 213 16.83 -20.76 19.26
CA ILE A 213 17.06 -19.40 18.78
C ILE A 213 17.92 -18.65 19.81
N ASP A 214 19.10 -18.17 19.41
CA ASP A 214 19.97 -17.34 20.24
C ASP A 214 19.58 -15.85 20.18
N VAL A 215 19.13 -15.40 18.99
CA VAL A 215 18.87 -13.98 18.72
C VAL A 215 17.79 -13.77 17.65
N ILE A 216 16.97 -12.75 17.86
CA ILE A 216 16.03 -12.23 16.87
C ILE A 216 16.62 -10.99 16.21
N MET A 217 16.59 -10.95 14.88
CA MET A 217 17.03 -9.82 14.07
C MET A 217 15.94 -9.37 13.10
N PRO A 218 15.47 -8.13 13.19
CA PRO A 218 14.55 -7.59 12.20
C PRO A 218 15.27 -7.33 10.88
N ILE A 219 14.56 -7.49 9.77
CA ILE A 219 14.93 -6.92 8.48
C ILE A 219 14.41 -5.48 8.45
N PRO A 220 15.30 -4.47 8.58
CA PRO A 220 14.85 -3.09 8.80
C PRO A 220 14.14 -2.51 7.57
N ASP A 221 13.22 -1.55 7.75
CA ASP A 221 12.88 -0.84 9.00
C ASP A 221 11.56 -1.33 9.60
N THR A 222 10.63 -1.83 8.79
CA THR A 222 9.21 -2.05 9.13
C THR A 222 9.04 -3.18 10.15
N SER A 223 9.82 -4.25 10.02
CA SER A 223 9.73 -5.42 10.90
C SER A 223 10.29 -5.19 12.31
N CYS A 224 11.04 -4.11 12.56
CA CYS A 224 11.59 -3.80 13.89
C CYS A 224 10.50 -3.74 14.96
N THR A 225 9.32 -3.21 14.63
CA THR A 225 8.21 -3.08 15.58
C THR A 225 7.62 -4.44 15.97
N ALA A 226 7.55 -5.40 15.05
CA ALA A 226 7.07 -6.75 15.32
C ALA A 226 8.14 -7.62 16.01
N ALA A 227 9.41 -7.49 15.64
CA ALA A 227 10.49 -8.29 16.17
C ALA A 227 10.76 -8.07 17.66
N LEU A 228 10.54 -6.86 18.16
CA LEU A 228 10.81 -6.55 19.57
C LEU A 228 9.90 -7.33 20.55
N PRO A 229 8.55 -7.32 20.42
CA PRO A 229 7.69 -8.13 21.29
C PRO A 229 7.92 -9.64 21.09
N MET A 230 8.30 -10.07 19.88
CA MET A 230 8.69 -11.47 19.65
C MET A 230 9.87 -11.89 20.52
N ALA A 231 10.93 -11.05 20.59
CA ALA A 231 12.09 -11.33 21.41
C ALA A 231 11.73 -11.47 22.89
N HIS A 232 10.86 -10.60 23.40
CA HIS A 232 10.35 -10.70 24.77
C HIS A 232 9.52 -11.97 25.00
N ARG A 233 8.65 -12.33 24.05
CA ARG A 233 7.75 -13.47 24.18
C ARG A 233 8.47 -14.82 24.10
N LEU A 234 9.53 -14.88 23.26
CA LEU A 234 10.37 -16.08 23.10
C LEU A 234 11.52 -16.14 24.12
N ASP A 235 11.66 -15.14 24.98
CA ASP A 235 12.77 -14.99 25.96
C ASP A 235 14.16 -15.09 25.31
N VAL A 236 14.35 -14.41 24.17
CA VAL A 236 15.60 -14.37 23.43
C VAL A 236 16.07 -12.92 23.23
N LYS A 237 17.34 -12.74 22.87
CA LYS A 237 17.92 -11.42 22.64
C LYS A 237 17.38 -10.78 21.36
N TYR A 238 17.04 -9.51 21.41
CA TYR A 238 16.83 -8.67 20.23
C TYR A 238 18.14 -7.98 19.83
N ARG A 239 18.52 -8.02 18.55
CA ARG A 239 19.70 -7.36 18.00
C ARG A 239 19.42 -6.78 16.61
N GLU A 240 19.94 -5.61 16.33
CA GLU A 240 19.92 -4.98 15.01
C GLU A 240 21.21 -5.29 14.25
N GLY A 241 21.38 -6.56 13.88
CA GLY A 241 22.55 -7.03 13.14
C GLY A 241 22.57 -6.66 11.65
N LEU A 242 21.44 -6.23 11.09
CA LEU A 242 21.30 -5.73 9.73
C LEU A 242 21.17 -4.21 9.73
N VAL A 243 22.13 -3.51 9.12
CA VAL A 243 22.11 -2.05 9.02
C VAL A 243 21.76 -1.64 7.60
N LYS A 244 20.68 -0.87 7.46
CA LYS A 244 20.23 -0.32 6.18
C LYS A 244 21.04 0.93 5.84
N ASN A 245 21.51 1.02 4.59
CA ASN A 245 22.16 2.21 4.08
C ASN A 245 21.11 3.32 3.82
N PRO A 246 21.10 4.43 4.57
CA PRO A 246 20.10 5.48 4.45
C PRO A 246 20.17 6.25 3.12
N TYR A 247 21.28 6.17 2.40
CA TYR A 247 21.50 6.88 1.13
C TYR A 247 20.95 6.13 -0.08
N ILE A 248 20.45 4.91 0.10
CA ILE A 248 19.91 4.10 -0.99
C ILE A 248 18.40 3.94 -0.80
N GLY A 249 17.63 4.55 -1.70
CA GLY A 249 16.16 4.49 -1.69
C GLY A 249 15.56 3.11 -1.97
N ARG A 250 14.21 3.02 -1.94
CA ARG A 250 13.46 1.79 -2.22
C ARG A 250 13.75 1.29 -3.64
N THR A 251 14.13 0.00 -3.80
CA THR A 251 14.46 -0.63 -5.09
C THR A 251 13.31 -1.44 -5.70
N PHE A 252 12.07 -1.25 -5.24
CA PHE A 252 10.90 -1.93 -5.81
C PHE A 252 10.67 -1.61 -7.30
N ILE A 253 11.20 -0.51 -7.80
CA ILE A 253 10.92 0.07 -9.12
C ILE A 253 12.03 -0.18 -10.14
N MET A 254 13.05 -1.02 -9.84
CA MET A 254 14.13 -1.28 -10.82
C MET A 254 13.79 -2.42 -11.79
N PRO A 255 13.93 -2.22 -13.11
CA PRO A 255 13.46 -3.16 -14.15
C PRO A 255 14.29 -4.43 -14.32
N ARG A 256 15.56 -4.51 -13.86
CA ARG A 256 16.49 -5.61 -14.16
C ARG A 256 16.81 -6.46 -12.94
N GLN A 257 16.78 -7.79 -13.15
CA GLN A 257 17.02 -8.80 -12.09
C GLN A 257 18.50 -8.81 -11.63
N ASP A 258 19.43 -8.58 -12.55
CA ASP A 258 20.89 -8.57 -12.26
C ASP A 258 21.33 -7.33 -11.47
N GLU A 259 20.70 -6.17 -11.73
CA GLU A 259 20.93 -4.94 -10.96
C GLU A 259 20.38 -5.04 -9.53
N ARG A 260 19.33 -5.85 -9.30
CA ARG A 260 18.74 -6.09 -7.99
C ARG A 260 19.65 -6.91 -7.07
N ALA A 261 20.39 -7.89 -7.62
CA ALA A 261 21.31 -8.72 -6.84
C ALA A 261 22.47 -7.91 -6.23
N HIS A 262 23.03 -6.95 -6.96
CA HIS A 262 24.03 -6.03 -6.43
C HIS A 262 23.42 -4.94 -5.53
N SER A 263 22.11 -4.66 -5.65
CA SER A 263 21.45 -3.60 -4.91
C SER A 263 21.23 -3.94 -3.44
N VAL A 264 21.02 -5.21 -3.07
CA VAL A 264 20.78 -5.61 -1.67
C VAL A 264 22.06 -5.48 -0.84
N ARG A 265 23.22 -5.92 -1.37
CA ARG A 265 24.52 -5.70 -0.71
C ARG A 265 24.89 -4.23 -0.55
N ARG A 266 24.39 -3.35 -1.41
CA ARG A 266 24.53 -1.90 -1.22
C ARG A 266 23.57 -1.35 -0.18
N LYS A 267 22.38 -1.98 -0.02
CA LYS A 267 21.34 -1.54 0.90
C LYS A 267 21.54 -1.97 2.33
N PHE A 268 22.06 -3.19 2.53
CA PHE A 268 22.22 -3.80 3.84
C PHE A 268 23.68 -4.18 4.09
N ASN A 269 24.14 -3.87 5.29
CA ASN A 269 25.40 -4.36 5.81
C ASN A 269 25.14 -5.17 7.08
N THR A 270 26.03 -6.13 7.39
CA THR A 270 25.93 -6.97 8.58
C THR A 270 26.91 -6.50 9.66
N VAL A 271 26.45 -6.47 10.89
CA VAL A 271 27.31 -6.36 12.08
C VAL A 271 27.80 -7.76 12.42
N GLN A 272 28.94 -8.17 11.85
CA GLN A 272 29.42 -9.56 11.84
C GLN A 272 29.44 -10.22 13.23
N LEU A 273 29.76 -9.49 14.29
CA LEU A 273 29.79 -9.99 15.67
C LEU A 273 28.44 -10.54 16.16
N GLU A 274 27.34 -10.02 15.63
CA GLU A 274 26.00 -10.44 16.03
C GLU A 274 25.53 -11.73 15.32
N PHE A 275 26.31 -12.19 14.30
CA PHE A 275 25.98 -13.39 13.51
C PHE A 275 26.82 -14.61 13.87
N GLN A 276 28.07 -14.43 14.31
CA GLN A 276 29.04 -15.51 14.47
C GLN A 276 28.55 -16.60 15.43
N ASN A 277 28.42 -17.84 14.91
CA ASN A 277 28.02 -19.03 15.65
C ASN A 277 26.65 -18.95 16.34
N MET A 278 25.76 -18.03 15.92
CA MET A 278 24.42 -17.84 16.48
C MET A 278 23.37 -18.54 15.63
N ASN A 279 22.32 -19.03 16.27
CA ASN A 279 21.07 -19.45 15.67
C ASN A 279 20.16 -18.22 15.60
N ILE A 280 19.90 -17.73 14.40
CA ILE A 280 19.29 -16.43 14.18
C ILE A 280 17.87 -16.59 13.64
N LEU A 281 16.91 -15.93 14.27
CA LEU A 281 15.59 -15.73 13.72
C LEU A 281 15.52 -14.34 13.04
N LEU A 282 15.53 -14.34 11.71
CA LEU A 282 15.21 -13.15 10.92
C LEU A 282 13.71 -12.90 10.93
N VAL A 283 13.30 -11.65 11.09
CA VAL A 283 11.88 -11.24 11.06
C VAL A 283 11.68 -10.27 9.93
N ASP A 284 10.78 -10.61 8.99
CA ASP A 284 10.36 -9.73 7.89
C ASP A 284 8.90 -9.29 8.08
N ASP A 285 8.51 -8.17 7.51
CA ASP A 285 7.11 -7.74 7.52
C ASP A 285 6.25 -8.59 6.56
N SER A 286 6.78 -8.87 5.39
CA SER A 286 6.13 -9.67 4.35
C SER A 286 7.13 -10.17 3.32
N ILE A 287 6.87 -11.35 2.75
CA ILE A 287 7.71 -11.96 1.71
C ILE A 287 6.92 -12.02 0.41
N VAL A 288 7.26 -11.14 -0.55
CA VAL A 288 6.55 -11.06 -1.84
C VAL A 288 7.26 -11.91 -2.90
N ARG A 289 8.41 -11.47 -3.42
CA ARG A 289 9.21 -12.22 -4.41
C ARG A 289 10.26 -13.14 -3.78
N GLY A 290 10.62 -12.91 -2.55
CA GLY A 290 11.65 -13.64 -1.82
C GLY A 290 13.09 -13.37 -2.28
N THR A 291 13.32 -12.62 -3.35
CA THR A 291 14.69 -12.35 -3.86
C THR A 291 15.53 -11.55 -2.87
N THR A 292 14.97 -10.51 -2.27
CA THR A 292 15.64 -9.71 -1.24
C THR A 292 15.90 -10.54 0.02
N THR A 293 14.88 -11.27 0.48
CA THR A 293 14.97 -12.12 1.65
C THR A 293 16.03 -13.22 1.49
N LYS A 294 16.09 -13.87 0.30
CA LYS A 294 17.13 -14.86 -0.03
C LYS A 294 18.55 -14.28 0.07
N GLN A 295 18.75 -13.06 -0.42
CA GLN A 295 20.06 -12.40 -0.34
C GLN A 295 20.42 -11.99 1.10
N ILE A 296 19.44 -11.59 1.91
CA ILE A 296 19.65 -11.31 3.33
C ILE A 296 20.02 -12.60 4.09
N VAL A 297 19.36 -13.70 3.80
CA VAL A 297 19.72 -15.03 4.35
C VAL A 297 21.15 -15.40 3.99
N GLN A 298 21.55 -15.18 2.74
CA GLN A 298 22.92 -15.41 2.30
C GLN A 298 23.92 -14.52 3.06
N LEU A 299 23.61 -13.22 3.23
CA LEU A 299 24.45 -12.31 4.03
C LEU A 299 24.60 -12.77 5.48
N ALA A 300 23.51 -13.27 6.11
CA ALA A 300 23.56 -13.80 7.45
C ALA A 300 24.48 -15.03 7.56
N ARG A 301 24.40 -15.95 6.60
CA ARG A 301 25.29 -17.13 6.54
C ARG A 301 26.75 -16.75 6.29
N GLU A 302 27.01 -15.83 5.37
CA GLU A 302 28.36 -15.28 5.10
C GLU A 302 28.95 -14.56 6.32
N ALA A 303 28.10 -13.94 7.16
CA ALA A 303 28.51 -13.33 8.41
C ALA A 303 28.79 -14.35 9.54
N GLY A 304 28.55 -15.65 9.31
CA GLY A 304 28.90 -16.73 10.22
C GLY A 304 27.75 -17.25 11.09
N ALA A 305 26.49 -17.01 10.72
CA ALA A 305 25.33 -17.62 11.38
C ALA A 305 25.40 -19.14 11.31
N ARG A 306 25.09 -19.82 12.43
CA ARG A 306 25.05 -21.30 12.52
C ARG A 306 23.79 -21.80 11.83
N ASN A 307 22.63 -21.36 12.27
CA ASN A 307 21.35 -21.60 11.66
C ASN A 307 20.64 -20.26 11.37
N VAL A 308 19.85 -20.23 10.31
CA VAL A 308 19.06 -19.06 9.92
C VAL A 308 17.60 -19.46 9.79
N TYR A 309 16.80 -18.99 10.71
CA TYR A 309 15.36 -19.13 10.73
C TYR A 309 14.71 -17.86 10.22
N LEU A 310 13.50 -17.96 9.70
CA LEU A 310 12.78 -16.81 9.16
C LEU A 310 11.32 -16.80 9.63
N ALA A 311 10.86 -15.66 10.07
CA ALA A 311 9.46 -15.41 10.39
C ALA A 311 8.94 -14.22 9.58
N SER A 312 7.75 -14.36 9.01
CA SER A 312 7.03 -13.29 8.31
C SER A 312 5.84 -12.83 9.14
N ALA A 313 5.78 -11.52 9.45
CA ALA A 313 4.66 -10.93 10.21
C ALA A 313 3.34 -10.90 9.40
N ALA A 314 3.40 -11.20 8.11
CA ALA A 314 2.24 -11.38 7.24
C ALA A 314 2.13 -12.83 6.74
N PRO A 315 0.92 -13.29 6.36
CA PRO A 315 0.73 -14.55 5.65
C PRO A 315 1.43 -14.57 4.28
N PRO A 316 1.54 -15.73 3.60
CA PRO A 316 2.07 -15.81 2.25
C PRO A 316 1.25 -14.96 1.27
N VAL A 317 1.89 -14.06 0.53
CA VAL A 317 1.26 -13.28 -0.55
C VAL A 317 1.05 -14.20 -1.75
N ARG A 318 -0.20 -14.47 -2.11
CA ARG A 318 -0.58 -15.42 -3.16
C ARG A 318 -1.33 -14.78 -4.32
N TYR A 319 -2.01 -13.66 -4.09
CA TYR A 319 -2.88 -13.01 -5.06
C TYR A 319 -2.44 -11.57 -5.33
N PRO A 320 -2.59 -11.06 -6.55
CA PRO A 320 -2.22 -9.69 -6.88
C PRO A 320 -3.15 -8.69 -6.17
N ASN A 321 -2.60 -7.55 -5.77
CA ASN A 321 -3.44 -6.43 -5.37
C ASN A 321 -3.99 -5.74 -6.61
N VAL A 322 -5.28 -5.36 -6.55
CA VAL A 322 -6.00 -4.62 -7.61
C VAL A 322 -6.49 -3.26 -7.14
N TYR A 323 -6.11 -2.86 -5.92
CA TYR A 323 -6.61 -1.67 -5.23
C TYR A 323 -5.53 -0.59 -5.04
N GLY A 324 -4.54 -0.54 -5.95
CA GLY A 324 -3.56 0.54 -6.01
C GLY A 324 -2.21 0.23 -5.34
N ILE A 325 -1.97 -1.02 -4.93
CA ILE A 325 -0.63 -1.47 -4.54
C ILE A 325 0.06 -2.06 -5.77
N ASP A 326 1.17 -1.47 -6.19
CA ASP A 326 1.98 -2.02 -7.27
C ASP A 326 2.69 -3.29 -6.80
N MET A 327 2.09 -4.42 -7.11
CA MET A 327 2.64 -5.75 -6.85
C MET A 327 3.09 -6.41 -8.15
N PRO A 328 4.07 -7.34 -8.11
CA PRO A 328 4.47 -8.13 -9.28
C PRO A 328 3.32 -9.00 -9.80
N ALA A 329 3.52 -9.60 -10.98
CA ALA A 329 2.62 -10.63 -11.50
C ALA A 329 2.52 -11.80 -10.51
N ALA A 330 1.38 -12.50 -10.46
CA ALA A 330 1.16 -13.61 -9.53
C ALA A 330 2.24 -14.69 -9.65
N SER A 331 2.70 -14.97 -10.87
CA SER A 331 3.79 -15.90 -11.17
C SER A 331 5.16 -15.51 -10.56
N GLU A 332 5.35 -14.26 -10.17
CA GLU A 332 6.58 -13.79 -9.52
C GLU A 332 6.52 -13.87 -7.98
N PHE A 333 5.38 -14.20 -7.39
CA PHE A 333 5.29 -14.40 -5.95
C PHE A 333 6.03 -15.68 -5.53
N VAL A 334 6.86 -15.60 -4.51
CA VAL A 334 7.57 -16.77 -3.98
C VAL A 334 6.61 -17.86 -3.50
N ALA A 335 5.42 -17.47 -3.06
CA ALA A 335 4.37 -18.38 -2.58
C ALA A 335 3.46 -18.93 -3.70
N HIS A 336 3.69 -18.53 -4.97
CA HIS A 336 2.90 -19.02 -6.08
C HIS A 336 3.14 -20.51 -6.33
N GLY A 337 2.09 -21.33 -6.13
CA GLY A 337 2.16 -22.78 -6.31
C GLY A 337 3.16 -23.50 -5.41
N GLN A 338 3.65 -22.86 -4.34
CA GLN A 338 4.65 -23.42 -3.43
C GLN A 338 4.07 -23.71 -2.05
N THR A 339 4.61 -24.75 -1.39
CA THR A 339 4.41 -24.99 0.05
C THR A 339 5.41 -24.15 0.86
N GLU A 340 5.15 -23.98 2.16
CA GLU A 340 6.05 -23.25 3.06
C GLU A 340 7.45 -23.89 3.11
N GLU A 341 7.53 -25.23 3.10
CA GLU A 341 8.81 -25.95 3.03
C GLU A 341 9.54 -25.75 1.68
N GLY A 342 8.78 -25.61 0.58
CA GLY A 342 9.32 -25.27 -0.72
C GLY A 342 9.93 -23.87 -0.72
N ILE A 343 9.24 -22.91 -0.13
CA ILE A 343 9.70 -21.54 0.05
C ILE A 343 10.94 -21.50 0.96
N ALA A 344 10.93 -22.20 2.10
CA ALA A 344 12.07 -22.28 3.02
C ALA A 344 13.34 -22.77 2.29
N ARG A 345 13.22 -23.85 1.50
CA ARG A 345 14.32 -24.38 0.69
C ARG A 345 14.81 -23.37 -0.37
N TYR A 346 13.89 -22.68 -1.03
CA TYR A 346 14.25 -21.64 -2.01
C TYR A 346 15.01 -20.48 -1.40
N LEU A 347 14.59 -20.04 -0.21
CA LEU A 347 15.22 -18.96 0.54
C LEU A 347 16.53 -19.36 1.20
N GLY A 348 16.75 -20.67 1.41
CA GLY A 348 17.93 -21.23 2.06
C GLY A 348 17.91 -21.10 3.60
N VAL A 349 16.72 -21.06 4.20
CA VAL A 349 16.52 -21.03 5.66
C VAL A 349 16.28 -22.44 6.20
N ASP A 350 16.62 -22.64 7.48
CA ASP A 350 16.46 -23.94 8.15
C ASP A 350 15.00 -24.22 8.49
N TRP A 351 14.21 -23.21 8.82
CA TRP A 351 12.75 -23.24 8.82
C TRP A 351 12.16 -21.84 8.59
N LEU A 352 10.90 -21.81 8.18
CA LEU A 352 10.12 -20.62 7.87
C LEU A 352 8.77 -20.70 8.57
N VAL A 353 8.35 -19.60 9.20
CA VAL A 353 7.02 -19.46 9.79
C VAL A 353 6.36 -18.19 9.25
N TYR A 354 5.20 -18.33 8.65
CA TYR A 354 4.34 -17.22 8.28
C TYR A 354 3.29 -16.96 9.37
N GLN A 355 2.84 -15.72 9.48
CA GLN A 355 1.66 -15.38 10.28
C GLN A 355 0.42 -16.11 9.77
N ASP A 356 -0.51 -16.48 10.65
CA ASP A 356 -1.83 -16.94 10.28
C ASP A 356 -2.73 -15.74 9.88
N LEU A 357 -3.61 -15.93 8.89
CA LEU A 357 -4.45 -14.84 8.40
C LEU A 357 -5.43 -14.34 9.46
N GLU A 358 -6.00 -15.24 10.25
CA GLU A 358 -6.90 -14.87 11.35
C GLU A 358 -6.17 -14.11 12.45
N ASP A 359 -4.96 -14.52 12.81
CA ASP A 359 -4.12 -13.81 13.77
C ASP A 359 -3.77 -12.40 13.24
N LEU A 360 -3.49 -12.27 11.94
CA LEU A 360 -3.24 -10.96 11.32
C LEU A 360 -4.48 -10.05 11.39
N ARG A 361 -5.67 -10.58 11.09
CA ARG A 361 -6.94 -9.84 11.20
C ARG A 361 -7.17 -9.36 12.63
N GLU A 362 -7.00 -10.23 13.62
CA GLU A 362 -7.17 -9.89 15.03
C GLU A 362 -6.19 -8.80 15.51
N CYS A 363 -5.02 -8.66 14.89
CA CYS A 363 -4.05 -7.63 15.25
C CYS A 363 -4.56 -6.20 15.02
N ALA A 364 -5.38 -6.00 13.99
CA ALA A 364 -5.95 -4.70 13.63
C ALA A 364 -7.43 -4.57 14.06
N LEU A 365 -8.21 -5.66 14.01
CA LEU A 365 -9.62 -5.66 14.44
C LEU A 365 -9.76 -5.55 15.98
N GLY A 366 -10.96 -5.15 16.44
CA GLY A 366 -11.27 -5.03 17.87
C GLY A 366 -10.67 -3.79 18.54
N ILE A 367 -10.18 -2.82 17.74
CA ILE A 367 -9.73 -1.50 18.21
C ILE A 367 -10.79 -0.44 17.87
N ASN A 368 -11.37 -0.54 16.68
CA ASN A 368 -12.50 0.24 16.23
C ASN A 368 -13.64 -0.72 15.87
N ASP A 369 -14.74 -0.67 16.63
CA ASP A 369 -15.88 -1.57 16.47
C ASP A 369 -16.63 -1.36 15.12
N ASP A 370 -16.45 -0.21 14.47
CA ASP A 370 -17.02 0.06 13.14
C ASP A 370 -16.31 -0.69 12.02
N VAL A 371 -15.05 -1.07 12.23
CA VAL A 371 -14.24 -1.85 11.29
C VAL A 371 -14.41 -3.33 11.60
N SER A 372 -15.29 -4.00 10.87
CA SER A 372 -15.60 -5.42 11.10
C SER A 372 -14.72 -6.38 10.31
N GLU A 373 -14.16 -5.93 9.21
CA GLU A 373 -13.32 -6.72 8.30
C GLU A 373 -12.18 -5.87 7.73
N LEU A 374 -11.19 -6.54 7.12
CA LEU A 374 -10.08 -5.93 6.41
C LEU A 374 -10.06 -6.44 4.97
N ASP A 375 -9.60 -5.62 4.03
CA ASP A 375 -9.21 -6.14 2.72
C ASP A 375 -7.92 -6.96 2.86
N CYS A 376 -8.07 -8.27 2.76
CA CYS A 376 -6.99 -9.26 2.82
C CYS A 376 -6.79 -9.96 1.47
N SER A 377 -7.28 -9.38 0.37
CA SER A 377 -7.33 -9.98 -0.96
C SER A 377 -5.99 -10.56 -1.45
N VAL A 378 -4.86 -9.95 -1.08
CA VAL A 378 -3.52 -10.43 -1.44
C VAL A 378 -3.15 -11.79 -0.79
N PHE A 379 -3.86 -12.19 0.26
CA PHE A 379 -3.64 -13.45 0.99
C PHE A 379 -4.68 -14.50 0.65
N ASP A 380 -5.98 -14.13 0.62
CA ASP A 380 -7.11 -15.06 0.48
C ASP A 380 -7.81 -15.03 -0.89
N GLY A 381 -7.48 -14.05 -1.75
CA GLY A 381 -8.08 -13.91 -3.08
C GLY A 381 -9.53 -13.41 -3.06
N ARG A 382 -10.02 -12.90 -1.93
CA ARG A 382 -11.37 -12.32 -1.81
C ARG A 382 -11.29 -10.82 -2.03
N TYR A 383 -11.79 -10.37 -3.16
CA TYR A 383 -11.81 -8.96 -3.52
C TYR A 383 -13.10 -8.29 -3.06
N VAL A 384 -12.96 -7.23 -2.28
CA VAL A 384 -14.07 -6.57 -1.56
C VAL A 384 -15.13 -5.99 -2.50
N THR A 385 -14.73 -5.49 -3.67
CA THR A 385 -15.64 -4.87 -4.66
C THR A 385 -16.57 -5.87 -5.35
N GLY A 386 -16.21 -7.16 -5.36
CA GLY A 386 -17.02 -8.26 -5.88
C GLY A 386 -17.03 -8.40 -7.40
N ASP A 387 -16.37 -7.51 -8.14
CA ASP A 387 -16.28 -7.50 -9.61
C ASP A 387 -14.98 -8.11 -10.15
N VAL A 388 -14.05 -8.50 -9.27
CA VAL A 388 -12.75 -9.07 -9.62
C VAL A 388 -12.86 -10.59 -9.67
N ASP A 389 -12.89 -11.14 -10.86
CA ASP A 389 -12.87 -12.57 -11.14
C ASP A 389 -11.53 -13.02 -11.74
N GLN A 390 -11.42 -14.32 -12.04
CA GLN A 390 -10.21 -14.88 -12.64
C GLN A 390 -9.92 -14.28 -14.03
N ALA A 391 -10.96 -13.95 -14.81
CA ALA A 391 -10.79 -13.35 -16.13
C ALA A 391 -10.16 -11.95 -16.04
N TYR A 392 -10.59 -11.17 -15.04
CA TYR A 392 -10.00 -9.87 -14.72
C TYR A 392 -8.53 -9.99 -14.29
N LEU A 393 -8.21 -10.94 -13.42
CA LEU A 393 -6.83 -11.17 -12.96
C LEU A 393 -5.91 -11.60 -14.12
N ASP A 394 -6.37 -12.51 -14.98
CA ASP A 394 -5.65 -12.94 -16.18
C ASP A 394 -5.41 -11.78 -17.16
N MET A 395 -6.38 -10.87 -17.29
CA MET A 395 -6.27 -9.68 -18.11
C MET A 395 -5.18 -8.71 -17.59
N ILE A 396 -5.16 -8.45 -16.29
CA ILE A 396 -4.13 -7.60 -15.66
C ILE A 396 -2.74 -8.24 -15.84
N GLU A 397 -2.62 -9.54 -15.64
CA GLU A 397 -1.35 -10.25 -15.78
C GLU A 397 -0.81 -10.16 -17.21
N ARG A 398 -1.66 -10.34 -18.23
CA ARG A 398 -1.30 -10.15 -19.63
C ARG A 398 -0.83 -8.72 -19.91
N ALA A 399 -1.58 -7.72 -19.45
CA ALA A 399 -1.22 -6.32 -19.66
C ALA A 399 0.13 -5.96 -19.01
N ARG A 400 0.42 -6.48 -17.82
CA ARG A 400 1.72 -6.30 -17.14
C ARG A 400 2.87 -6.96 -17.92
N ASN A 401 2.67 -8.18 -18.40
CA ASN A 401 3.66 -8.91 -19.19
C ASN A 401 3.96 -8.21 -20.53
N ASP A 402 2.97 -7.64 -21.17
CA ASP A 402 3.15 -6.91 -22.44
C ASP A 402 3.87 -5.57 -22.23
N ARG A 403 3.55 -4.82 -21.15
CA ARG A 403 4.32 -3.63 -20.76
C ARG A 403 5.78 -3.98 -20.43
N ALA A 404 6.03 -5.06 -19.72
CA ALA A 404 7.38 -5.52 -19.41
C ALA A 404 8.18 -5.86 -20.68
N LYS A 405 7.56 -6.54 -21.66
CA LYS A 405 8.16 -6.84 -22.95
C LYS A 405 8.43 -5.58 -23.78
N ALA A 406 7.49 -4.63 -23.82
CA ALA A 406 7.65 -3.37 -24.52
C ALA A 406 8.81 -2.53 -23.95
N ASN A 407 8.94 -2.46 -22.62
CA ASN A 407 10.05 -1.76 -21.96
C ASN A 407 11.42 -2.42 -22.24
N VAL A 408 11.49 -3.75 -22.31
CA VAL A 408 12.72 -4.48 -22.70
C VAL A 408 13.09 -4.19 -24.15
N SER A 409 12.13 -4.14 -25.06
CA SER A 409 12.37 -3.83 -26.48
C SER A 409 12.81 -2.38 -26.70
N ALA A 410 12.19 -1.43 -25.99
CA ALA A 410 12.58 -0.01 -26.02
C ALA A 410 14.00 0.20 -25.46
N GLY A 411 14.34 -0.45 -24.33
CA GLY A 411 15.69 -0.40 -23.76
C GLY A 411 16.78 -0.99 -24.66
N ARG A 412 16.46 -2.04 -25.43
CA ARG A 412 17.38 -2.58 -26.44
C ARG A 412 17.57 -1.64 -27.63
N GLY A 413 16.52 -0.92 -28.03
CA GLY A 413 16.59 0.08 -29.09
C GLY A 413 17.50 1.25 -28.75
N ILE A 414 17.45 1.73 -27.51
CA ILE A 414 18.31 2.82 -27.02
C ILE A 414 19.79 2.37 -26.98
N GLN A 415 20.09 1.17 -26.47
CA GLN A 415 21.46 0.64 -26.45
C GLN A 415 22.05 0.40 -27.83
N GLN A 416 21.23 0.01 -28.83
CA GLN A 416 21.68 -0.10 -30.22
C GLN A 416 21.96 1.27 -30.85
N LEU A 417 21.19 2.30 -30.49
CA LEU A 417 21.43 3.68 -30.94
C LEU A 417 22.70 4.28 -30.33
N GLU A 418 22.96 4.01 -29.05
CA GLU A 418 24.18 4.46 -28.35
C GLU A 418 25.43 3.70 -28.90
N ALA A 419 25.32 2.41 -29.18
CA ALA A 419 26.40 1.62 -29.75
C ALA A 419 26.73 1.98 -31.22
N ASN A 420 25.76 2.51 -31.96
CA ASN A 420 25.96 2.97 -33.34
C ASN A 420 26.48 4.40 -33.44
N ASN A 421 26.46 5.16 -32.31
CA ASN A 421 26.97 6.54 -32.25
C ASN A 421 28.32 6.65 -31.51
N ALA A 422 28.91 5.53 -31.07
CA ALA A 422 30.26 5.42 -30.49
C ALA A 422 31.22 4.82 -31.48
#